data_b2c6fc4653817241060c8965e07dc766
#
_entry.id   b2c6fc4653817241060c8965e07dc766
#
_cell.length_a   1.000
_cell.length_b   1.000
_cell.length_c   1.000
_cell.angle_alpha   90.00
_cell.angle_beta   90.00
_cell.angle_gamma   90.00
#
_symmetry.space_group_name_H-M   'P 1'
#
loop_
_entity.id
_entity.type
_entity.pdbx_description
1 polymer ?
#
loop_
_entity_poly.entity_id
_entity_poly.type
_entity_poly.pdbx_seq_one_letter_code
_entity_poly.pdbx_strand_id
1 'polypeptide(L)'
;MARCKTCGKFGLFLKLNSLGECESCAAKRARQNYLKQGMEAAKEELENLPKAEIVLSGVNLKCRPLDELDDIKFSNITANGKYNSFVVFDTETTGLSAAKDKILEIGAIRFENGIPVAAFETLVNPGKPIPEEASSINHITDDMVANAPAIWQVLPAFDAFVGKSAVVAHNLKFDLKFIHRSGSKLIDSNRKYYCTYEQSKRLLKGPTYRNGEMTDKDYDVYDHKLGTLCEYYHIFQPDQHRAVADAFATGKLFLKLVEEKQ
;
A
#
# COMPACT_ATOMS: atom_id res chain seq x y z
N MET A 1 33.73 -33.14 17.81
CA MET A 1 32.48 -32.43 18.21
C MET A 1 32.52 -31.03 17.70
N ALA A 2 31.46 -30.58 17.03
CA ALA A 2 31.37 -29.24 16.46
C ALA A 2 30.37 -28.36 17.24
N ARG A 3 30.64 -27.04 17.34
CA ARG A 3 29.78 -26.09 17.99
C ARG A 3 29.46 -24.93 17.00
N CYS A 4 28.16 -24.70 16.78
CA CYS A 4 27.72 -23.58 15.94
C CYS A 4 28.10 -22.25 16.60
N LYS A 5 28.81 -21.37 15.87
CA LYS A 5 29.24 -20.04 16.37
C LYS A 5 28.06 -19.10 16.62
N THR A 6 26.96 -19.29 15.90
CA THR A 6 25.79 -18.38 15.94
C THR A 6 24.81 -18.73 17.06
N CYS A 7 24.38 -20.01 17.20
CA CYS A 7 23.38 -20.38 18.20
C CYS A 7 23.94 -21.22 19.36
N GLY A 8 25.24 -21.52 19.36
CA GLY A 8 25.88 -22.34 20.38
C GLY A 8 25.53 -23.83 20.36
N LYS A 9 24.65 -24.28 19.45
CA LYS A 9 24.28 -25.70 19.33
C LYS A 9 25.52 -26.56 19.16
N PHE A 10 25.58 -27.65 19.92
CA PHE A 10 26.72 -28.55 19.98
C PHE A 10 26.31 -29.98 19.65
N GLY A 11 27.14 -30.70 18.91
CA GLY A 11 26.84 -32.10 18.58
C GLY A 11 27.98 -32.81 17.86
N LEU A 12 27.99 -34.17 17.98
CA LEU A 12 29.00 -35.02 17.37
C LEU A 12 28.89 -35.05 15.83
N PHE A 13 27.68 -34.93 15.32
CA PHE A 13 27.36 -34.97 13.89
C PHE A 13 26.90 -33.61 13.33
N LEU A 14 27.13 -32.52 14.09
CA LEU A 14 26.74 -31.17 13.64
C LEU A 14 27.64 -30.75 12.48
N LYS A 15 27.04 -30.65 11.27
CA LYS A 15 27.72 -30.10 10.11
C LYS A 15 27.71 -28.58 10.19
N LEU A 16 28.87 -27.96 9.99
CA LEU A 16 29.03 -26.53 9.95
C LEU A 16 29.49 -26.11 8.53
N ASN A 17 29.01 -24.94 8.07
CA ASN A 17 29.48 -24.28 6.84
C ASN A 17 30.86 -23.62 7.07
N SER A 18 31.41 -22.97 6.03
CA SER A 18 32.69 -22.26 6.09
C SER A 18 32.74 -21.11 7.12
N LEU A 19 31.57 -20.60 7.55
CA LEU A 19 31.45 -19.58 8.58
C LEU A 19 31.31 -20.16 9.99
N GLY A 20 31.29 -21.50 10.14
CA GLY A 20 31.09 -22.17 11.41
C GLY A 20 29.64 -22.16 11.92
N GLU A 21 28.66 -22.05 11.02
CA GLU A 21 27.23 -22.05 11.33
C GLU A 21 26.59 -23.42 11.00
N CYS A 22 25.63 -23.85 11.83
CA CYS A 22 24.78 -24.97 11.47
C CYS A 22 23.80 -24.62 10.36
N GLU A 23 23.24 -25.61 9.68
CA GLU A 23 22.32 -25.44 8.55
C GLU A 23 21.16 -24.48 8.88
N SER A 24 20.53 -24.62 10.06
CA SER A 24 19.43 -23.74 10.49
C SER A 24 19.87 -22.28 10.64
N CYS A 25 21.07 -21.99 11.15
CA CYS A 25 21.60 -20.64 11.27
C CYS A 25 21.99 -20.05 9.91
N ALA A 26 22.59 -20.88 9.05
CA ALA A 26 22.92 -20.49 7.69
C ALA A 26 21.65 -20.16 6.87
N ALA A 27 20.59 -20.96 7.00
CA ALA A 27 19.30 -20.71 6.34
C ALA A 27 18.63 -19.41 6.85
N LYS A 28 18.64 -19.18 8.19
CA LYS A 28 18.12 -17.92 8.77
C LYS A 28 18.88 -16.72 8.26
N ARG A 29 20.21 -16.78 8.22
CA ARG A 29 21.04 -15.69 7.69
C ARG A 29 20.79 -15.45 6.19
N ALA A 30 20.68 -16.51 5.40
CA ALA A 30 20.36 -16.40 3.98
C ALA A 30 18.98 -15.73 3.76
N ARG A 31 17.96 -16.13 4.53
CA ARG A 31 16.65 -15.50 4.51
C ARG A 31 16.70 -14.01 4.90
N GLN A 32 17.43 -13.65 5.96
CA GLN A 32 17.60 -12.26 6.37
C GLN A 32 18.29 -11.43 5.29
N ASN A 33 19.34 -11.96 4.66
CA ASN A 33 20.03 -11.28 3.57
C ASN A 33 19.12 -11.09 2.35
N TYR A 34 18.33 -12.11 1.98
CA TYR A 34 17.34 -12.02 0.90
C TYR A 34 16.31 -10.93 1.18
N LEU A 35 15.73 -10.92 2.39
CA LEU A 35 14.76 -9.90 2.79
C LEU A 35 15.38 -8.49 2.75
N LYS A 36 16.60 -8.33 3.31
CA LYS A 36 17.31 -7.05 3.30
C LYS A 36 17.57 -6.56 1.88
N GLN A 37 18.13 -7.40 1.01
CA GLN A 37 18.41 -7.03 -0.38
C GLN A 37 17.14 -6.70 -1.16
N GLY A 38 16.05 -7.46 -0.95
CA GLY A 38 14.78 -7.19 -1.60
C GLY A 38 14.15 -5.87 -1.15
N MET A 39 14.24 -5.54 0.14
CA MET A 39 13.78 -4.25 0.67
C MET A 39 14.62 -3.09 0.14
N GLU A 40 15.95 -3.21 0.09
CA GLU A 40 16.85 -2.21 -0.48
C GLU A 40 16.55 -1.97 -1.96
N ALA A 41 16.36 -3.03 -2.74
CA ALA A 41 16.02 -2.92 -4.16
C ALA A 41 14.64 -2.27 -4.39
N ALA A 42 13.63 -2.62 -3.59
CA ALA A 42 12.32 -2.00 -3.69
C ALA A 42 12.34 -0.51 -3.32
N LYS A 43 13.15 -0.15 -2.31
CA LYS A 43 13.35 1.23 -1.91
C LYS A 43 14.06 2.03 -3.00
N GLU A 44 15.13 1.49 -3.57
CA GLU A 44 15.85 2.10 -4.69
C GLU A 44 14.94 2.28 -5.92
N GLU A 45 14.12 1.26 -6.27
CA GLU A 45 13.15 1.36 -7.36
C GLU A 45 12.17 2.52 -7.14
N LEU A 46 11.63 2.65 -5.91
CA LEU A 46 10.70 3.72 -5.56
C LEU A 46 11.37 5.11 -5.55
N GLU A 47 12.55 5.23 -4.96
CA GLU A 47 13.29 6.50 -4.88
C GLU A 47 13.70 7.04 -6.26
N ASN A 48 14.01 6.14 -7.20
CA ASN A 48 14.41 6.49 -8.57
C ASN A 48 13.25 6.84 -9.49
N LEU A 49 11.99 6.69 -9.05
CA LEU A 49 10.85 7.08 -9.87
C LEU A 49 10.82 8.60 -10.10
N PRO A 50 10.54 9.05 -11.34
CA PRO A 50 10.28 10.45 -11.60
C PRO A 50 9.16 10.98 -10.71
N LYS A 51 9.44 12.03 -9.93
CA LYS A 51 8.45 12.67 -9.07
C LYS A 51 7.63 13.67 -9.87
N ALA A 52 6.31 13.61 -9.72
CA ALA A 52 5.41 14.56 -10.34
C ALA A 52 5.64 15.97 -9.76
N GLU A 53 5.63 16.98 -10.61
CA GLU A 53 5.61 18.35 -10.16
C GLU A 53 4.24 18.69 -9.54
N ILE A 54 4.25 19.24 -8.33
CA ILE A 54 3.05 19.61 -7.60
C ILE A 54 2.86 21.13 -7.69
N VAL A 55 2.04 21.54 -8.63
CA VAL A 55 1.62 22.94 -8.75
C VAL A 55 0.45 23.17 -7.80
N LEU A 56 0.68 23.96 -6.75
CA LEU A 56 -0.32 24.26 -5.74
C LEU A 56 -1.42 25.18 -6.29
N SER A 57 -2.68 24.81 -6.06
CA SER A 57 -3.83 25.60 -6.47
C SER A 57 -4.07 26.78 -5.53
N GLY A 58 -4.47 27.93 -6.09
CA GLY A 58 -5.01 29.06 -5.32
C GLY A 58 -6.52 28.98 -5.08
N VAL A 59 -7.21 27.99 -5.65
CA VAL A 59 -8.67 27.87 -5.59
C VAL A 59 -9.09 26.93 -4.47
N ASN A 60 -9.83 27.45 -3.49
CA ASN A 60 -10.37 26.64 -2.41
C ASN A 60 -11.47 25.70 -2.93
N LEU A 61 -11.33 24.41 -2.69
CA LEU A 61 -12.27 23.39 -3.09
C LEU A 61 -13.38 23.25 -2.05
N LYS A 62 -14.62 23.02 -2.53
CA LYS A 62 -15.76 22.74 -1.65
C LYS A 62 -15.78 21.27 -1.27
N CYS A 63 -16.10 21.00 0.00
CA CYS A 63 -16.39 19.66 0.46
C CYS A 63 -17.55 19.03 -0.32
N ARG A 64 -17.41 17.75 -0.70
CA ARG A 64 -18.44 16.99 -1.42
C ARG A 64 -19.17 16.02 -0.48
N PRO A 65 -20.46 15.74 -0.74
CA PRO A 65 -21.23 14.79 0.04
C PRO A 65 -20.72 13.35 -0.16
N LEU A 66 -20.79 12.52 0.89
CA LEU A 66 -20.26 11.14 0.84
C LEU A 66 -21.23 10.13 0.22
N ASP A 67 -22.52 10.45 0.11
CA ASP A 67 -23.55 9.63 -0.54
C ASP A 67 -23.30 9.49 -2.05
N GLU A 68 -22.63 10.46 -2.70
CA GLU A 68 -22.18 10.31 -4.09
C GLU A 68 -21.28 9.09 -4.33
N LEU A 69 -20.72 8.50 -3.27
CA LEU A 69 -19.86 7.31 -3.33
C LEU A 69 -20.62 5.98 -3.23
N ASP A 70 -21.89 6.01 -2.87
CA ASP A 70 -22.64 4.78 -2.63
C ASP A 70 -22.90 4.00 -3.92
N ASP A 71 -22.99 4.69 -5.05
CA ASP A 71 -23.19 4.11 -6.38
C ASP A 71 -21.90 3.64 -7.07
N ILE A 72 -20.72 3.86 -6.47
CA ILE A 72 -19.45 3.44 -7.07
C ILE A 72 -19.33 1.93 -7.05
N LYS A 73 -19.27 1.34 -8.24
CA LYS A 73 -19.04 -0.09 -8.43
C LYS A 73 -17.56 -0.35 -8.71
N PHE A 74 -16.97 -1.24 -7.91
CA PHE A 74 -15.62 -1.71 -8.18
C PHE A 74 -15.60 -2.69 -9.36
N SER A 75 -14.64 -2.48 -10.25
CA SER A 75 -14.38 -3.34 -11.37
C SER A 75 -13.71 -4.65 -10.92
N ASN A 76 -14.08 -5.76 -11.53
CA ASN A 76 -13.41 -7.04 -11.29
C ASN A 76 -12.19 -7.18 -12.18
N ILE A 77 -11.14 -7.81 -11.67
CA ILE A 77 -10.04 -8.30 -12.47
C ILE A 77 -10.55 -9.46 -13.35
N THR A 78 -10.24 -9.43 -14.64
CA THR A 78 -10.63 -10.47 -15.60
C THR A 78 -9.39 -11.00 -16.33
N ALA A 79 -9.38 -12.29 -16.67
CA ALA A 79 -8.26 -12.95 -17.35
C ALA A 79 -7.83 -12.26 -18.66
N ASN A 80 -8.80 -11.68 -19.40
CA ASN A 80 -8.56 -10.97 -20.65
C ASN A 80 -8.52 -9.45 -20.50
N GLY A 81 -8.41 -8.95 -19.26
CA GLY A 81 -8.38 -7.51 -18.99
C GLY A 81 -7.08 -6.88 -19.46
N LYS A 82 -7.19 -5.67 -20.03
CA LYS A 82 -6.02 -4.86 -20.38
C LYS A 82 -5.73 -3.90 -19.23
N TYR A 83 -4.59 -4.09 -18.59
CA TYR A 83 -4.13 -3.30 -17.43
C TYR A 83 -2.85 -2.53 -17.78
N ASN A 84 -2.80 -1.98 -19.03
CA ASN A 84 -1.60 -1.35 -19.57
C ASN A 84 -1.26 -0.04 -18.87
N SER A 85 -2.25 0.68 -18.36
CA SER A 85 -2.05 1.94 -17.62
C SER A 85 -3.06 2.07 -16.51
N PHE A 86 -2.58 2.34 -15.30
CA PHE A 86 -3.39 2.60 -14.13
C PHE A 86 -2.59 3.44 -13.12
N VAL A 87 -3.30 4.10 -12.22
CA VAL A 87 -2.71 4.81 -11.09
C VAL A 87 -3.14 4.15 -9.80
N VAL A 88 -2.18 3.83 -8.98
CA VAL A 88 -2.41 3.36 -7.61
C VAL A 88 -2.24 4.53 -6.67
N PHE A 89 -3.07 4.65 -5.65
CA PHE A 89 -2.88 5.64 -4.61
C PHE A 89 -3.27 5.12 -3.24
N ASP A 90 -2.75 5.78 -2.24
CA ASP A 90 -3.02 5.54 -0.83
C ASP A 90 -3.03 6.87 -0.09
N THR A 91 -3.71 6.94 1.06
CA THR A 91 -3.79 8.15 1.89
C THR A 91 -3.55 7.84 3.35
N GLU A 92 -2.67 8.62 3.99
CA GLU A 92 -2.56 8.65 5.44
C GLU A 92 -3.49 9.70 6.01
N THR A 93 -4.12 9.39 7.14
CA THR A 93 -5.21 10.22 7.70
C THR A 93 -5.10 10.38 9.21
N THR A 94 -5.79 11.39 9.77
CA THR A 94 -5.86 11.60 11.22
C THR A 94 -6.79 10.64 11.94
N GLY A 95 -7.44 9.72 11.21
CA GLY A 95 -8.41 8.76 11.75
C GLY A 95 -9.24 8.12 10.65
N LEU A 96 -10.29 7.38 11.01
CA LEU A 96 -11.02 6.50 10.08
C LEU A 96 -12.27 7.13 9.47
N SER A 97 -12.68 8.32 9.88
CA SER A 97 -13.94 8.94 9.46
C SER A 97 -13.71 10.11 8.51
N ALA A 98 -13.94 9.92 7.23
CA ALA A 98 -13.82 10.99 6.24
C ALA A 98 -14.74 12.22 6.52
N ALA A 99 -15.76 12.07 7.37
CA ALA A 99 -16.60 13.19 7.80
C ALA A 99 -15.92 14.07 8.88
N LYS A 100 -15.03 13.49 9.71
CA LYS A 100 -14.41 14.12 10.89
C LYS A 100 -12.90 14.29 10.75
N ASP A 101 -12.25 13.34 10.07
CA ASP A 101 -10.82 13.24 9.96
C ASP A 101 -10.28 13.89 8.67
N LYS A 102 -8.98 14.05 8.62
CA LYS A 102 -8.28 14.79 7.57
C LYS A 102 -7.17 13.94 6.96
N ILE A 103 -6.83 14.22 5.71
CA ILE A 103 -5.68 13.64 5.03
C ILE A 103 -4.40 14.29 5.58
N LEU A 104 -3.38 13.46 5.81
CA LEU A 104 -2.03 13.83 6.24
C LEU A 104 -0.98 13.63 5.13
N GLU A 105 -1.20 12.64 4.27
CA GLU A 105 -0.32 12.34 3.15
C GLU A 105 -1.13 11.78 1.98
N ILE A 106 -0.71 12.08 0.75
CA ILE A 106 -1.17 11.40 -0.46
C ILE A 106 0.05 10.84 -1.17
N GLY A 107 0.04 9.53 -1.40
CA GLY A 107 0.99 8.83 -2.23
C GLY A 107 0.32 8.20 -3.44
N ALA A 108 0.89 8.35 -4.63
CA ALA A 108 0.39 7.67 -5.81
C ALA A 108 1.52 7.25 -6.76
N ILE A 109 1.33 6.14 -7.43
CA ILE A 109 2.25 5.59 -8.42
C ILE A 109 1.49 5.34 -9.73
N ARG A 110 2.03 5.84 -10.83
CA ARG A 110 1.57 5.51 -12.18
C ARG A 110 2.28 4.27 -12.67
N PHE A 111 1.52 3.32 -13.15
CA PHE A 111 2.02 2.12 -13.82
C PHE A 111 1.69 2.17 -15.32
N GLU A 112 2.66 1.80 -16.14
CA GLU A 112 2.51 1.60 -17.58
C GLU A 112 3.13 0.27 -17.98
N ASN A 113 2.35 -0.59 -18.63
CA ASN A 113 2.74 -1.95 -19.03
C ASN A 113 3.32 -2.78 -17.87
N GLY A 114 2.75 -2.63 -16.66
CA GLY A 114 3.18 -3.34 -15.47
C GLY A 114 4.42 -2.76 -14.78
N ILE A 115 4.96 -1.64 -15.26
CA ILE A 115 6.15 -0.98 -14.72
C ILE A 115 5.75 0.32 -14.05
N PRO A 116 6.21 0.63 -12.82
CA PRO A 116 6.02 1.94 -12.22
C PRO A 116 6.87 2.98 -12.97
N VAL A 117 6.24 4.09 -13.38
CA VAL A 117 6.90 5.09 -14.24
C VAL A 117 6.94 6.50 -13.65
N ALA A 118 6.09 6.80 -12.68
CA ALA A 118 6.08 8.09 -12.01
C ALA A 118 5.45 7.99 -10.62
N ALA A 119 5.89 8.83 -9.70
CA ALA A 119 5.36 8.95 -8.36
C ALA A 119 4.83 10.36 -8.08
N PHE A 120 3.74 10.42 -7.32
CA PHE A 120 3.19 11.61 -6.68
C PHE A 120 3.24 11.39 -5.18
N GLU A 121 3.82 12.32 -4.43
CA GLU A 121 3.98 12.19 -2.99
C GLU A 121 3.95 13.57 -2.35
N THR A 122 3.08 13.75 -1.35
CA THR A 122 3.06 15.00 -0.59
C THR A 122 2.44 14.81 0.79
N LEU A 123 3.05 15.44 1.78
CA LEU A 123 2.40 15.68 3.06
C LEU A 123 1.33 16.77 2.89
N VAL A 124 0.35 16.75 3.77
CA VAL A 124 -0.79 17.67 3.78
C VAL A 124 -0.99 18.19 5.21
N ASN A 125 -1.12 19.51 5.35
CA ASN A 125 -1.46 20.13 6.62
C ASN A 125 -2.96 19.90 6.91
N PRO A 126 -3.31 19.14 7.98
CA PRO A 126 -4.70 18.84 8.30
C PRO A 126 -5.47 20.06 8.88
N GLY A 127 -4.78 21.12 9.30
CA GLY A 127 -5.36 22.29 9.98
C GLY A 127 -5.89 21.99 11.39
N LYS A 128 -5.50 20.88 11.98
CA LYS A 128 -5.82 20.44 13.34
C LYS A 128 -4.69 19.56 13.90
N PRO A 129 -4.55 19.41 15.21
CA PRO A 129 -3.59 18.48 15.81
C PRO A 129 -3.84 17.05 15.35
N ILE A 130 -2.74 16.30 15.17
CA ILE A 130 -2.77 14.88 14.79
C ILE A 130 -2.97 14.05 16.07
N PRO A 131 -3.99 13.17 16.13
CA PRO A 131 -4.16 12.26 17.26
C PRO A 131 -2.97 11.31 17.42
N GLU A 132 -2.57 11.02 18.65
CA GLU A 132 -1.44 10.13 18.96
C GLU A 132 -1.63 8.75 18.35
N GLU A 133 -2.87 8.23 18.31
CA GLU A 133 -3.19 6.95 17.70
C GLU A 133 -2.87 6.94 16.19
N ALA A 134 -3.11 8.04 15.49
CA ALA A 134 -2.78 8.15 14.07
C ALA A 134 -1.26 8.22 13.86
N SER A 135 -0.57 9.10 14.62
CA SER A 135 0.90 9.23 14.56
C SER A 135 1.63 7.93 14.92
N SER A 136 1.08 7.13 15.84
CA SER A 136 1.68 5.84 16.22
C SER A 136 1.64 4.80 15.08
N ILE A 137 0.72 4.97 14.12
CA ILE A 137 0.55 4.06 12.97
C ILE A 137 1.36 4.57 11.77
N ASN A 138 1.12 5.83 11.34
CA ASN A 138 1.71 6.37 10.11
C ASN A 138 3.00 7.17 10.32
N HIS A 139 3.40 7.36 11.58
CA HIS A 139 4.62 8.07 11.97
C HIS A 139 4.69 9.53 11.48
N ILE A 140 3.54 10.13 11.13
CA ILE A 140 3.45 11.53 10.74
C ILE A 140 3.14 12.36 11.99
N THR A 141 3.97 13.38 12.24
CA THR A 141 3.85 14.28 13.38
C THR A 141 3.37 15.67 12.97
N ASP A 142 2.88 16.46 13.93
CA ASP A 142 2.47 17.85 13.68
C ASP A 142 3.60 18.69 13.08
N ASP A 143 4.85 18.49 13.52
CA ASP A 143 6.01 19.19 12.98
C ASP A 143 6.26 18.90 11.51
N MET A 144 6.04 17.66 11.07
CA MET A 144 6.22 17.25 9.68
C MET A 144 5.22 17.94 8.73
N VAL A 145 4.02 18.20 9.20
CA VAL A 145 2.93 18.79 8.39
C VAL A 145 2.74 20.29 8.60
N ALA A 146 3.44 20.89 9.55
CA ALA A 146 3.27 22.31 9.92
C ALA A 146 3.39 23.26 8.73
N ASN A 147 4.35 23.01 7.83
CA ASN A 147 4.59 23.80 6.62
C ASN A 147 4.10 23.12 5.33
N ALA A 148 3.38 22.00 5.44
CA ALA A 148 2.82 21.32 4.29
C ALA A 148 1.63 22.11 3.71
N PRO A 149 1.33 21.95 2.41
CA PRO A 149 0.18 22.62 1.79
C PRO A 149 -1.14 22.05 2.36
N ALA A 150 -2.19 22.86 2.32
CA ALA A 150 -3.54 22.40 2.63
C ALA A 150 -4.06 21.47 1.52
N ILE A 151 -4.98 20.57 1.86
CA ILE A 151 -5.51 19.56 0.93
C ILE A 151 -6.11 20.18 -0.34
N TRP A 152 -6.82 21.30 -0.24
CA TRP A 152 -7.41 21.97 -1.40
C TRP A 152 -6.38 22.54 -2.39
N GLN A 153 -5.16 22.79 -1.95
CA GLN A 153 -4.06 23.23 -2.81
C GLN A 153 -3.45 22.06 -3.60
N VAL A 154 -3.45 20.87 -3.01
CA VAL A 154 -2.83 19.64 -3.54
C VAL A 154 -3.73 18.90 -4.51
N LEU A 155 -5.03 18.79 -4.21
CA LEU A 155 -5.95 17.93 -4.95
C LEU A 155 -6.00 18.19 -6.46
N PRO A 156 -5.95 19.42 -6.97
CA PRO A 156 -5.92 19.63 -8.43
C PRO A 156 -4.72 19.01 -9.12
N ALA A 157 -3.54 19.03 -8.47
CA ALA A 157 -2.33 18.38 -9.00
C ALA A 157 -2.46 16.85 -8.93
N PHE A 158 -3.02 16.33 -7.83
CA PHE A 158 -3.33 14.91 -7.70
C PHE A 158 -4.35 14.44 -8.75
N ASP A 159 -5.46 15.14 -8.92
CA ASP A 159 -6.47 14.83 -9.94
C ASP A 159 -5.87 14.85 -11.36
N ALA A 160 -4.98 15.81 -11.65
CA ALA A 160 -4.23 15.87 -12.91
C ALA A 160 -3.25 14.71 -13.05
N PHE A 161 -2.54 14.33 -11.99
CA PHE A 161 -1.67 13.15 -11.99
C PHE A 161 -2.46 11.88 -12.30
N VAL A 162 -3.61 11.66 -11.69
CA VAL A 162 -4.46 10.50 -11.98
C VAL A 162 -5.03 10.58 -13.40
N GLY A 163 -5.40 11.76 -13.87
CA GLY A 163 -5.94 11.99 -15.21
C GLY A 163 -7.16 11.11 -15.49
N LYS A 164 -7.16 10.39 -16.62
CA LYS A 164 -8.22 9.45 -17.04
C LYS A 164 -7.91 7.99 -16.72
N SER A 165 -6.80 7.70 -16.04
CA SER A 165 -6.36 6.34 -15.74
C SER A 165 -7.38 5.57 -14.90
N ALA A 166 -7.39 4.26 -15.04
CA ALA A 166 -8.00 3.38 -14.04
C ALA A 166 -7.34 3.62 -12.67
N VAL A 167 -8.10 3.46 -11.62
CA VAL A 167 -7.66 3.70 -10.25
C VAL A 167 -7.62 2.41 -9.48
N VAL A 168 -6.53 2.20 -8.76
CA VAL A 168 -6.29 1.04 -7.89
C VAL A 168 -5.96 1.54 -6.49
N ALA A 169 -6.48 0.89 -5.46
CA ALA A 169 -6.02 1.06 -4.07
C ALA A 169 -6.30 -0.20 -3.25
N HIS A 170 -5.67 -0.29 -2.09
CA HIS A 170 -5.99 -1.33 -1.12
C HIS A 170 -7.03 -0.81 -0.13
N ASN A 171 -8.22 -1.44 -0.08
CA ASN A 171 -9.41 -0.88 0.58
C ASN A 171 -9.89 0.46 -0.01
N LEU A 172 -9.91 0.54 -1.32
CA LEU A 172 -10.15 1.74 -2.14
C LEU A 172 -11.30 2.64 -1.68
N LYS A 173 -12.39 2.08 -1.11
CA LYS A 173 -13.53 2.88 -0.64
C LYS A 173 -13.14 3.83 0.49
N PHE A 174 -12.15 3.46 1.29
CA PHE A 174 -11.63 4.31 2.36
C PHE A 174 -10.99 5.57 1.78
N ASP A 175 -10.02 5.42 0.90
CA ASP A 175 -9.27 6.53 0.31
C ASP A 175 -10.16 7.43 -0.55
N LEU A 176 -11.04 6.82 -1.36
CA LEU A 176 -12.01 7.58 -2.16
C LEU A 176 -12.89 8.48 -1.33
N LYS A 177 -13.33 8.04 -0.12
CA LYS A 177 -14.13 8.88 0.76
C LYS A 177 -13.38 10.13 1.21
N PHE A 178 -12.11 10.01 1.55
CA PHE A 178 -11.30 11.12 2.02
C PHE A 178 -11.01 12.14 0.92
N ILE A 179 -10.53 11.70 -0.26
CA ILE A 179 -10.23 12.63 -1.36
C ILE A 179 -11.50 13.26 -1.93
N HIS A 180 -12.58 12.49 -2.07
CA HIS A 180 -13.86 12.99 -2.54
C HIS A 180 -14.43 14.05 -1.59
N ARG A 181 -14.50 13.74 -0.29
CA ARG A 181 -14.95 14.69 0.74
C ARG A 181 -14.15 15.99 0.72
N SER A 182 -12.86 15.90 0.39
CA SER A 182 -11.95 17.04 0.29
C SER A 182 -12.11 17.84 -1.02
N GLY A 183 -12.96 17.40 -1.95
CA GLY A 183 -13.29 18.15 -3.16
C GLY A 183 -12.67 17.64 -4.46
N SER A 184 -11.99 16.47 -4.44
CA SER A 184 -11.43 15.84 -5.64
C SER A 184 -12.49 15.57 -6.70
N LYS A 185 -12.09 15.68 -7.97
CA LYS A 185 -12.89 15.35 -9.15
C LYS A 185 -12.61 13.92 -9.65
N LEU A 186 -11.97 13.11 -8.84
CA LEU A 186 -11.55 11.74 -9.23
C LEU A 186 -12.74 10.84 -9.55
N ILE A 187 -13.89 11.08 -8.92
CA ILE A 187 -15.10 10.27 -9.14
C ILE A 187 -15.69 10.56 -10.51
N ASP A 188 -15.71 9.52 -11.36
CA ASP A 188 -16.22 9.54 -12.73
C ASP A 188 -16.89 8.20 -13.03
N SER A 189 -18.12 8.22 -13.53
CA SER A 189 -18.92 7.03 -13.85
C SER A 189 -18.27 6.12 -14.91
N ASN A 190 -17.43 6.66 -15.77
CA ASN A 190 -16.72 5.93 -16.83
C ASN A 190 -15.37 5.37 -16.38
N ARG A 191 -14.92 5.73 -15.17
CA ARG A 191 -13.63 5.29 -14.64
C ARG A 191 -13.73 3.89 -14.07
N LYS A 192 -12.70 3.09 -14.29
CA LYS A 192 -12.54 1.78 -13.65
C LYS A 192 -11.84 1.94 -12.29
N TYR A 193 -12.39 1.28 -11.29
CA TYR A 193 -11.92 1.29 -9.91
C TYR A 193 -11.63 -0.14 -9.47
N TYR A 194 -10.40 -0.45 -9.08
CA TYR A 194 -9.99 -1.78 -8.63
C TYR A 194 -9.54 -1.73 -7.17
N CYS A 195 -10.20 -2.51 -6.33
CA CYS A 195 -9.87 -2.65 -4.92
C CYS A 195 -9.11 -3.97 -4.72
N THR A 196 -7.81 -3.92 -4.41
CA THR A 196 -7.01 -5.13 -4.22
C THR A 196 -7.47 -5.94 -3.01
N TYR A 197 -7.98 -5.30 -1.95
CA TYR A 197 -8.60 -5.97 -0.81
C TYR A 197 -9.79 -6.84 -1.24
N GLU A 198 -10.73 -6.30 -2.01
CA GLU A 198 -11.89 -7.05 -2.49
C GLU A 198 -11.52 -8.11 -3.53
N GLN A 199 -10.49 -7.86 -4.35
CA GLN A 199 -10.02 -8.85 -5.32
C GLN A 199 -9.31 -10.02 -4.62
N SER A 200 -8.47 -9.75 -3.63
CA SER A 200 -7.78 -10.81 -2.88
C SER A 200 -8.77 -11.75 -2.17
N LYS A 201 -9.85 -11.22 -1.60
CA LYS A 201 -10.92 -12.03 -0.97
C LYS A 201 -11.65 -12.97 -1.94
N ARG A 202 -11.60 -12.68 -3.24
CA ARG A 202 -12.21 -13.53 -4.28
C ARG A 202 -11.25 -14.58 -4.83
N LEU A 203 -9.95 -14.37 -4.67
CA LEU A 203 -8.89 -15.22 -5.24
C LEU A 203 -8.25 -16.09 -4.18
N LEU A 204 -8.12 -15.59 -2.96
CA LEU A 204 -7.45 -16.26 -1.86
C LEU A 204 -8.43 -16.61 -0.75
N LYS A 205 -8.24 -17.79 -0.18
CA LYS A 205 -9.03 -18.27 0.94
C LYS A 205 -8.47 -17.73 2.25
N GLY A 206 -9.30 -17.03 3.02
CA GLY A 206 -9.00 -16.65 4.39
C GLY A 206 -9.49 -17.71 5.40
N PRO A 207 -9.09 -17.64 6.68
CA PRO A 207 -9.58 -18.52 7.71
C PRO A 207 -11.07 -18.31 7.97
N THR A 208 -11.78 -19.39 8.25
CA THR A 208 -13.19 -19.34 8.65
C THR A 208 -13.32 -19.47 10.16
N TYR A 209 -14.26 -18.71 10.73
CA TYR A 209 -14.52 -18.69 12.17
C TYR A 209 -15.98 -19.02 12.44
N ARG A 210 -16.22 -19.81 13.49
CA ARG A 210 -17.56 -20.09 14.04
C ARG A 210 -17.51 -19.91 15.56
N ASN A 211 -18.38 -19.07 16.10
CA ASN A 211 -18.40 -18.72 17.54
C ASN A 211 -17.05 -18.23 18.09
N GLY A 212 -16.27 -17.51 17.27
CA GLY A 212 -14.94 -17.00 17.65
C GLY A 212 -13.80 -18.01 17.55
N GLU A 213 -14.06 -19.26 17.21
CA GLU A 213 -13.05 -20.29 17.00
C GLU A 213 -12.80 -20.52 15.51
N MET A 214 -11.52 -20.66 15.13
CA MET A 214 -11.12 -20.99 13.78
C MET A 214 -11.54 -22.43 13.44
N THR A 215 -12.44 -22.56 12.46
CA THR A 215 -13.01 -23.86 12.06
C THR A 215 -12.30 -24.52 10.87
N ASP A 216 -11.63 -23.70 10.05
CA ASP A 216 -10.88 -24.17 8.90
C ASP A 216 -9.44 -23.66 8.98
N LYS A 217 -8.48 -24.58 8.92
CA LYS A 217 -7.03 -24.31 8.95
C LYS A 217 -6.41 -24.38 7.54
N ASP A 218 -7.20 -24.74 6.54
CA ASP A 218 -6.80 -24.75 5.14
C ASP A 218 -7.14 -23.37 4.51
N TYR A 219 -6.22 -22.44 4.64
CA TYR A 219 -6.34 -21.09 4.09
C TYR A 219 -5.03 -20.64 3.45
N ASP A 220 -5.11 -19.75 2.48
CA ASP A 220 -3.96 -19.16 1.77
C ASP A 220 -3.32 -18.05 2.61
N VAL A 221 -4.17 -17.19 3.19
CA VAL A 221 -3.75 -16.02 3.97
C VAL A 221 -4.57 -15.90 5.25
N TYR A 222 -3.96 -15.44 6.36
CA TYR A 222 -4.66 -15.29 7.64
C TYR A 222 -5.55 -14.03 7.70
N ASP A 223 -5.26 -13.01 6.91
CA ASP A 223 -6.13 -11.86 6.64
C ASP A 223 -5.81 -11.28 5.24
N HIS A 224 -6.57 -10.29 4.81
CA HIS A 224 -6.38 -9.64 3.51
C HIS A 224 -5.77 -8.24 3.63
N LYS A 225 -5.05 -7.92 4.71
CA LYS A 225 -4.31 -6.67 4.83
C LYS A 225 -3.15 -6.61 3.84
N LEU A 226 -2.75 -5.41 3.46
CA LEU A 226 -1.69 -5.19 2.48
C LEU A 226 -0.40 -5.92 2.87
N GLY A 227 0.06 -5.78 4.13
CA GLY A 227 1.26 -6.44 4.61
C GLY A 227 1.20 -7.97 4.51
N THR A 228 0.07 -8.59 4.87
CA THR A 228 -0.14 -10.05 4.75
C THR A 228 -0.06 -10.51 3.31
N LEU A 229 -0.70 -9.76 2.39
CA LEU A 229 -0.68 -10.09 0.97
C LEU A 229 0.69 -9.86 0.35
N CYS A 230 1.41 -8.83 0.78
CA CYS A 230 2.79 -8.59 0.37
C CYS A 230 3.71 -9.74 0.80
N GLU A 231 3.55 -10.26 2.03
CA GLU A 231 4.29 -11.42 2.50
C GLU A 231 3.96 -12.68 1.67
N TYR A 232 2.68 -12.94 1.41
CA TYR A 232 2.21 -14.09 0.62
C TYR A 232 2.78 -14.09 -0.81
N TYR A 233 2.76 -12.92 -1.48
CA TYR A 233 3.26 -12.77 -2.86
C TYR A 233 4.74 -12.42 -2.96
N HIS A 234 5.47 -12.39 -1.84
CA HIS A 234 6.87 -11.98 -1.77
C HIS A 234 7.14 -10.58 -2.36
N ILE A 235 6.21 -9.65 -2.09
CA ILE A 235 6.35 -8.24 -2.46
C ILE A 235 7.07 -7.52 -1.32
N PHE A 236 8.15 -6.81 -1.66
CA PHE A 236 8.86 -5.97 -0.70
C PHE A 236 8.17 -4.61 -0.62
N GLN A 237 7.76 -4.23 0.60
CA GLN A 237 7.09 -2.97 0.90
C GLN A 237 8.08 -2.08 1.68
N PRO A 238 8.75 -1.13 1.01
CA PRO A 238 9.63 -0.19 1.71
C PRO A 238 8.78 0.78 2.54
N ASP A 239 9.24 1.10 3.74
CA ASP A 239 8.65 2.13 4.61
C ASP A 239 7.10 2.00 4.79
N GLN A 240 6.66 0.88 5.37
CA GLN A 240 5.24 0.66 5.73
C GLN A 240 4.59 1.89 6.39
N HIS A 241 3.31 2.14 6.08
CA HIS A 241 2.56 3.30 6.56
C HIS A 241 3.11 4.66 6.08
N ARG A 242 3.70 4.66 4.88
CA ARG A 242 3.92 5.85 4.08
C ARG A 242 3.15 5.67 2.78
N ALA A 243 2.28 6.63 2.48
CA ALA A 243 1.28 6.50 1.41
C ALA A 243 1.88 6.12 0.05
N VAL A 244 3.06 6.67 -0.32
CA VAL A 244 3.71 6.34 -1.60
C VAL A 244 4.26 4.91 -1.62
N ALA A 245 4.78 4.41 -0.49
CA ALA A 245 5.30 3.06 -0.37
C ALA A 245 4.17 2.01 -0.39
N ASP A 246 3.04 2.33 0.27
CA ASP A 246 1.84 1.48 0.28
C ASP A 246 1.18 1.46 -1.11
N ALA A 247 1.14 2.59 -1.81
CA ALA A 247 0.70 2.65 -3.21
C ALA A 247 1.60 1.82 -4.14
N PHE A 248 2.93 1.89 -3.96
CA PHE A 248 3.88 1.09 -4.74
C PHE A 248 3.68 -0.41 -4.53
N ALA A 249 3.60 -0.86 -3.27
CA ALA A 249 3.35 -2.26 -2.94
C ALA A 249 1.98 -2.74 -3.44
N THR A 250 0.94 -1.89 -3.31
CA THR A 250 -0.42 -2.17 -3.83
C THR A 250 -0.42 -2.35 -5.35
N GLY A 251 0.38 -1.58 -6.08
CA GLY A 251 0.51 -1.74 -7.53
C GLY A 251 1.15 -3.06 -7.92
N LYS A 252 2.22 -3.47 -7.23
CA LYS A 252 2.83 -4.79 -7.42
C LYS A 252 1.85 -5.92 -7.06
N LEU A 253 1.10 -5.75 -5.96
CA LEU A 253 0.03 -6.69 -5.56
C LEU A 253 -1.06 -6.79 -6.63
N PHE A 254 -1.52 -5.67 -7.18
CA PHE A 254 -2.52 -5.68 -8.23
C PHE A 254 -2.09 -6.52 -9.44
N LEU A 255 -0.83 -6.41 -9.86
CA LEU A 255 -0.28 -7.20 -10.94
C LEU A 255 -0.25 -8.70 -10.60
N LYS A 256 0.10 -9.07 -9.37
CA LYS A 256 0.04 -10.48 -8.91
C LYS A 256 -1.38 -11.03 -8.94
N LEU A 257 -2.37 -10.27 -8.47
CA LEU A 257 -3.78 -10.66 -8.54
C LEU A 257 -4.31 -10.79 -9.98
N VAL A 258 -3.75 -10.02 -10.92
CA VAL A 258 -4.04 -10.17 -12.36
C VAL A 258 -3.43 -11.47 -12.90
N GLU A 259 -2.20 -11.82 -12.52
CA GLU A 259 -1.54 -13.08 -12.90
C GLU A 259 -2.33 -14.30 -12.39
N GLU A 260 -2.80 -14.28 -11.14
CA GLU A 260 -3.62 -15.35 -10.53
C GLU A 260 -4.95 -15.60 -11.27
N LYS A 261 -5.45 -14.61 -11.99
CA LYS A 261 -6.72 -14.68 -12.71
C LYS A 261 -6.58 -15.23 -14.13
N GLN A 262 -5.37 -15.24 -14.68
CA GLN A 262 -5.06 -15.77 -16.00
C GLN A 262 -4.99 -17.29 -16.00
#